data_98a9cb11b5921c2502de9b29a5e01053
#
_entry.id   98a9cb11b5921c2502de9b29a5e01053
#
_cell.length_a   1.000
_cell.length_b   1.000
_cell.length_c   1.000
_cell.angle_alpha   90.00
_cell.angle_beta   90.00
_cell.angle_gamma   90.00
#
_symmetry.space_group_name_H-M   'P 1'
#
loop_
_entity.id
_entity.type
_entity.pdbx_description
1 polymer ?
#
loop_
_entity_poly.entity_id
_entity_poly.type
_entity_poly.pdbx_seq_one_letter_code
_entity_poly.pdbx_strand_id
1 'polypeptide(L)'
;MVKEPIAVSFWDKERDCEYIFNTSGPFWHVYTDGHSSDMIFTCKEDMVMAMNVMGVCSTYFPDVGIYTFVLMNNHVHNIMSGRRERCGQFFEMVKGKLLRCFARNGKVVNLKDFNCQMIEITSLQSLRNEIAYVNRNGFVAISSCTPFSYPWGAGACFFNPFLERLPSVRFDDLTIRERRRISHSSSLDFASNSLMVHDGVILPSSFCRIKEAEALFRNAHHYFQHLSRRFEAYSEIASRLHEKVFITDEEMYSAVCAICQKSYNVKHPGHLLINKHHFYL
;
A
#
# COMPACT_ATOMS: atom_id res chain seq x y z
N MET A 1 12.94 4.07 27.56
CA MET A 1 12.70 2.64 27.81
C MET A 1 12.11 2.07 26.52
N VAL A 2 12.89 1.26 25.79
CA VAL A 2 12.36 0.44 24.69
C VAL A 2 11.51 -0.63 25.37
N LYS A 3 10.18 -0.56 25.21
CA LYS A 3 9.29 -1.60 25.72
C LYS A 3 9.52 -2.85 24.88
N GLU A 4 9.53 -4.00 25.53
CA GLU A 4 9.69 -5.30 24.88
C GLU A 4 8.70 -5.49 23.71
N PRO A 5 9.13 -6.13 22.60
CA PRO A 5 8.24 -6.44 21.51
C PRO A 5 7.08 -7.31 21.99
N ILE A 6 5.89 -7.04 21.49
CA ILE A 6 4.71 -7.84 21.74
C ILE A 6 4.66 -8.92 20.66
N ALA A 7 4.62 -10.18 21.08
CA ALA A 7 4.38 -11.27 20.12
C ALA A 7 2.92 -11.21 19.66
N VAL A 8 2.68 -10.94 18.38
CA VAL A 8 1.37 -11.09 17.74
C VAL A 8 1.41 -12.40 16.98
N SER A 9 0.46 -13.29 17.22
CA SER A 9 0.40 -14.57 16.52
C SER A 9 -0.90 -14.71 15.74
N PHE A 10 -0.80 -15.39 14.59
CA PHE A 10 -1.93 -15.77 13.77
C PHE A 10 -1.83 -17.24 13.38
N TRP A 11 -2.96 -17.94 13.43
CA TRP A 11 -3.03 -19.31 12.94
C TRP A 11 -3.10 -19.32 11.40
N ASP A 12 -2.14 -20.00 10.77
CA ASP A 12 -2.16 -20.24 9.32
C ASP A 12 -2.89 -21.57 9.04
N LYS A 13 -4.16 -21.46 8.65
CA LYS A 13 -4.99 -22.63 8.32
C LYS A 13 -4.49 -23.43 7.12
N GLU A 14 -3.71 -22.80 6.23
CA GLU A 14 -3.20 -23.47 5.03
C GLU A 14 -1.94 -24.29 5.31
N ARG A 15 -1.15 -23.87 6.31
CA ARG A 15 0.10 -24.52 6.71
C ARG A 15 -0.04 -25.31 8.00
N ASP A 16 -1.20 -25.22 8.66
CA ASP A 16 -1.50 -25.81 9.95
C ASP A 16 -0.44 -25.47 11.02
N CYS A 17 -0.08 -24.20 11.11
CA CYS A 17 0.94 -23.71 12.04
C CYS A 17 0.62 -22.31 12.56
N GLU A 18 1.23 -21.96 13.68
CA GLU A 18 1.19 -20.61 14.22
C GLU A 18 2.25 -19.74 13.57
N TYR A 19 1.84 -18.55 13.13
CA TYR A 19 2.71 -17.51 12.58
C TYR A 19 2.93 -16.44 13.65
N ILE A 20 4.16 -16.31 14.14
CA ILE A 20 4.51 -15.40 15.22
C ILE A 20 5.28 -14.20 14.67
N PHE A 21 4.81 -13.00 14.99
CA PHE A 21 5.46 -11.74 14.63
C PHE A 21 6.02 -11.05 15.86
N ASN A 22 7.27 -10.67 15.81
CA ASN A 22 7.88 -9.77 16.79
C ASN A 22 7.60 -8.33 16.41
N THR A 23 6.51 -7.76 16.92
CA THR A 23 6.08 -6.41 16.64
C THR A 23 5.90 -5.60 17.92
N SER A 24 5.77 -4.29 17.80
CA SER A 24 5.48 -3.41 18.94
C SER A 24 3.98 -3.23 19.21
N GLY A 25 3.13 -3.98 18.51
CA GLY A 25 1.66 -3.95 18.63
C GLY A 25 0.97 -4.69 17.49
N PRO A 26 -0.38 -4.65 17.44
CA PRO A 26 -1.17 -5.32 16.42
C PRO A 26 -0.98 -4.75 15.02
N PHE A 27 -1.63 -5.38 14.04
CA PHE A 27 -1.63 -4.93 12.66
C PHE A 27 -2.83 -4.01 12.38
N TRP A 28 -2.59 -3.00 11.57
CA TRP A 28 -3.57 -1.99 11.18
C TRP A 28 -3.57 -1.76 9.68
N HIS A 29 -4.76 -1.64 9.10
CA HIS A 29 -4.92 -0.94 7.84
C HIS A 29 -5.13 0.55 8.16
N VAL A 30 -4.15 1.37 7.83
CA VAL A 30 -4.15 2.82 8.04
C VAL A 30 -4.38 3.50 6.70
N TYR A 31 -5.44 4.26 6.60
CA TYR A 31 -5.84 4.85 5.32
C TYR A 31 -6.50 6.23 5.50
N THR A 32 -6.67 6.93 4.39
CA THR A 32 -7.45 8.18 4.32
C THR A 32 -8.60 7.99 3.35
N ASP A 33 -9.71 8.71 3.58
CA ASP A 33 -10.88 8.65 2.71
C ASP A 33 -10.59 9.30 1.35
N GLY A 34 -10.66 8.50 0.29
CA GLY A 34 -10.49 8.97 -1.08
C GLY A 34 -11.71 9.68 -1.67
N HIS A 35 -12.89 9.56 -1.06
CA HIS A 35 -14.11 10.19 -1.58
C HIS A 35 -14.23 11.67 -1.21
N SER A 36 -13.77 12.02 -0.02
CA SER A 36 -13.89 13.37 0.54
C SER A 36 -12.72 14.27 0.18
N SER A 37 -11.62 13.69 -0.31
CA SER A 37 -10.37 14.43 -0.52
C SER A 37 -10.26 14.96 -1.94
N ASP A 38 -9.91 16.24 -2.07
CA ASP A 38 -9.45 16.82 -3.33
C ASP A 38 -8.16 16.13 -3.81
N MET A 39 -7.80 16.36 -5.08
CA MET A 39 -6.54 15.90 -5.64
C MET A 39 -5.37 16.53 -4.89
N ILE A 40 -4.58 15.71 -4.20
CA ILE A 40 -3.45 16.15 -3.38
C ILE A 40 -2.15 16.09 -4.19
N PHE A 41 -1.89 14.94 -4.81
CA PHE A 41 -0.70 14.68 -5.61
C PHE A 41 -1.06 14.82 -7.09
N THR A 42 -0.72 15.97 -7.68
CA THR A 42 -1.17 16.34 -9.04
C THR A 42 -0.09 16.16 -10.10
N CYS A 43 1.16 15.92 -9.68
CA CYS A 43 2.29 15.71 -10.59
C CYS A 43 3.29 14.69 -10.01
N LYS A 44 4.24 14.28 -10.85
CA LYS A 44 5.30 13.33 -10.46
C LYS A 44 6.13 13.83 -9.27
N GLU A 45 6.40 15.12 -9.23
CA GLU A 45 7.20 15.76 -8.18
C GLU A 45 6.51 15.67 -6.82
N ASP A 46 5.18 15.80 -6.78
CA ASP A 46 4.39 15.61 -5.56
C ASP A 46 4.49 14.16 -5.05
N MET A 47 4.42 13.19 -5.96
CA MET A 47 4.53 11.78 -5.62
C MET A 47 5.95 11.43 -5.12
N VAL A 48 6.99 11.91 -5.80
CA VAL A 48 8.40 11.76 -5.37
C VAL A 48 8.59 12.34 -3.97
N MET A 49 8.06 13.54 -3.75
CA MET A 49 8.10 14.20 -2.44
C MET A 49 7.41 13.36 -1.38
N ALA A 50 6.23 12.82 -1.65
CA ALA A 50 5.48 12.00 -0.71
C ALA A 50 6.21 10.68 -0.39
N MET A 51 6.79 10.00 -1.38
CA MET A 51 7.64 8.82 -1.18
C MET A 51 8.80 9.11 -0.25
N ASN A 52 9.50 10.23 -0.48
CA ASN A 52 10.64 10.65 0.33
C ASN A 52 10.20 11.02 1.76
N VAL A 53 9.07 11.70 1.91
CA VAL A 53 8.49 12.01 3.23
C VAL A 53 8.17 10.74 4.00
N MET A 54 7.59 9.71 3.36
CA MET A 54 7.33 8.42 3.99
C MET A 54 8.62 7.78 4.52
N GLY A 55 9.66 7.68 3.67
CA GLY A 55 10.94 7.11 4.05
C GLY A 55 11.64 7.87 5.18
N VAL A 56 11.65 9.21 5.14
CA VAL A 56 12.24 10.00 6.22
C VAL A 56 11.42 9.88 7.50
N CYS A 57 10.09 9.93 7.45
CA CYS A 57 9.26 9.82 8.64
C CYS A 57 9.40 8.46 9.31
N SER A 58 9.60 7.36 8.56
CA SER A 58 9.77 6.02 9.13
C SER A 58 10.95 5.92 10.10
N THR A 59 11.99 6.71 9.89
CA THR A 59 13.19 6.70 10.74
C THR A 59 12.94 7.22 12.17
N TYR A 60 11.89 8.00 12.39
CA TYR A 60 11.48 8.50 13.71
C TYR A 60 10.59 7.51 14.47
N PHE A 61 10.17 6.42 13.82
CA PHE A 61 9.25 5.43 14.37
C PHE A 61 9.78 4.00 14.21
N PRO A 62 10.93 3.66 14.85
CA PRO A 62 11.50 2.32 14.73
C PRO A 62 10.58 1.24 15.34
N ASP A 63 9.63 1.64 16.17
CA ASP A 63 8.60 0.81 16.78
C ASP A 63 7.35 0.62 15.91
N VAL A 64 7.29 1.24 14.72
CA VAL A 64 6.23 1.04 13.71
C VAL A 64 6.80 0.25 12.54
N GLY A 65 6.24 -0.92 12.27
CA GLY A 65 6.57 -1.70 11.08
C GLY A 65 5.65 -1.32 9.92
N ILE A 66 6.21 -0.89 8.80
CA ILE A 66 5.46 -0.65 7.56
C ILE A 66 5.63 -1.87 6.67
N TYR A 67 4.55 -2.61 6.39
CA TYR A 67 4.58 -3.83 5.56
C TYR A 67 4.35 -3.53 4.09
N THR A 68 3.45 -2.62 3.80
CA THR A 68 3.24 -2.06 2.48
C THR A 68 2.50 -0.73 2.58
N PHE A 69 2.56 0.06 1.51
CA PHE A 69 1.76 1.25 1.34
C PHE A 69 1.56 1.54 -0.15
N VAL A 70 0.57 2.35 -0.46
CA VAL A 70 0.33 2.94 -1.78
C VAL A 70 -0.11 4.38 -1.63
N LEU A 71 0.42 5.24 -2.48
CA LEU A 71 0.00 6.63 -2.64
C LEU A 71 -0.88 6.71 -3.88
N MET A 72 -2.12 7.15 -3.69
CA MET A 72 -3.05 7.49 -4.77
C MET A 72 -3.11 9.00 -4.90
N ASN A 73 -3.73 9.50 -5.96
CA ASN A 73 -3.73 10.96 -6.23
C ASN A 73 -4.34 11.80 -5.10
N ASN A 74 -5.23 11.24 -4.31
CA ASN A 74 -5.96 11.96 -3.25
C ASN A 74 -6.02 11.23 -1.91
N HIS A 75 -5.51 10.01 -1.81
CA HIS A 75 -5.55 9.21 -0.58
C HIS A 75 -4.35 8.27 -0.49
N VAL A 76 -4.18 7.65 0.66
CA VAL A 76 -3.12 6.69 0.93
C VAL A 76 -3.66 5.47 1.68
N HIS A 77 -3.04 4.31 1.43
CA HIS A 77 -3.22 3.11 2.23
C HIS A 77 -1.89 2.63 2.76
N ASN A 78 -1.87 2.13 3.98
CA ASN A 78 -0.70 1.54 4.61
C ASN A 78 -1.12 0.31 5.41
N ILE A 79 -0.32 -0.74 5.36
CA ILE A 79 -0.41 -1.86 6.30
C ILE A 79 0.76 -1.72 7.27
N MET A 80 0.44 -1.52 8.53
CA MET A 80 1.42 -1.26 9.58
C MET A 80 1.24 -2.18 10.77
N SER A 81 2.31 -2.43 11.51
CA SER A 81 2.25 -3.00 12.86
C SER A 81 2.80 -2.02 13.89
N GLY A 82 2.23 -2.04 15.06
CA GLY A 82 2.64 -1.17 16.16
C GLY A 82 1.47 -0.78 17.04
N ARG A 83 1.73 0.00 18.10
CA ARG A 83 0.64 0.57 18.89
C ARG A 83 -0.16 1.54 18.06
N ARG A 84 -1.47 1.54 18.25
CA ARG A 84 -2.41 2.41 17.52
C ARG A 84 -1.96 3.88 17.54
N GLU A 85 -1.59 4.37 18.72
CA GLU A 85 -1.15 5.76 18.91
C GLU A 85 0.12 6.07 18.13
N ARG A 86 1.06 5.12 18.08
CA ARG A 86 2.33 5.29 17.36
C ARG A 86 2.13 5.29 15.84
N CYS A 87 1.28 4.40 15.33
CA CYS A 87 0.89 4.40 13.92
C CYS A 87 0.16 5.71 13.54
N GLY A 88 -0.72 6.20 14.42
CA GLY A 88 -1.36 7.51 14.24
C GLY A 88 -0.37 8.67 14.26
N GLN A 89 0.58 8.70 15.19
CA GLN A 89 1.63 9.72 15.26
C GLN A 89 2.53 9.71 14.03
N PHE A 90 2.86 8.53 13.51
CA PHE A 90 3.60 8.40 12.24
C PHE A 90 2.82 9.08 11.10
N PHE A 91 1.53 8.74 10.95
CA PHE A 91 0.67 9.34 9.92
C PHE A 91 0.61 10.87 10.04
N GLU A 92 0.39 11.40 11.25
CA GLU A 92 0.33 12.84 11.50
C GLU A 92 1.67 13.53 11.21
N MET A 93 2.81 12.88 11.46
CA MET A 93 4.12 13.40 11.07
C MET A 93 4.26 13.49 9.53
N VAL A 94 3.83 12.45 8.82
CA VAL A 94 3.81 12.43 7.34
C VAL A 94 2.93 13.57 6.83
N LYS A 95 1.68 13.68 7.29
CA LYS A 95 0.74 14.75 6.92
C LYS A 95 1.32 16.14 7.18
N GLY A 96 1.85 16.38 8.38
CA GLY A 96 2.45 17.66 8.73
C GLY A 96 3.69 17.99 7.92
N LYS A 97 4.49 17.00 7.53
CA LYS A 97 5.66 17.21 6.67
C LYS A 97 5.24 17.50 5.23
N LEU A 98 4.24 16.78 4.69
CA LEU A 98 3.66 17.06 3.37
C LEU A 98 3.13 18.50 3.27
N LEU A 99 2.36 18.96 4.26
CA LEU A 99 1.86 20.34 4.30
C LEU A 99 2.99 21.37 4.21
N ARG A 100 4.05 21.17 4.99
CA ARG A 100 5.22 22.07 4.95
C ARG A 100 5.95 22.03 3.61
N CYS A 101 6.04 20.86 2.97
CA CYS A 101 6.66 20.70 1.66
C CYS A 101 5.83 21.40 0.58
N PHE A 102 4.52 21.20 0.55
CA PHE A 102 3.64 21.91 -0.39
C PHE A 102 3.73 23.42 -0.23
N ALA A 103 3.65 23.92 1.01
CA ALA A 103 3.76 25.34 1.28
C ALA A 103 5.10 25.95 0.79
N ARG A 104 6.22 25.24 0.98
CA ARG A 104 7.54 25.68 0.47
C ARG A 104 7.59 25.73 -1.06
N ASN A 105 6.85 24.84 -1.71
CA ASN A 105 6.75 24.81 -3.18
C ASN A 105 5.69 25.79 -3.74
N GLY A 106 5.11 26.63 -2.88
CA GLY A 106 4.06 27.60 -3.26
C GLY A 106 2.72 26.95 -3.60
N LYS A 107 2.53 25.66 -3.26
CA LYS A 107 1.30 24.92 -3.52
C LYS A 107 0.39 24.95 -2.30
N VAL A 108 -0.82 25.45 -2.49
CA VAL A 108 -1.89 25.41 -1.48
C VAL A 108 -2.66 24.09 -1.64
N VAL A 109 -2.58 23.22 -0.66
CA VAL A 109 -3.29 21.94 -0.64
C VAL A 109 -4.17 21.89 0.59
N ASN A 110 -5.43 21.54 0.38
CA ASN A 110 -6.36 21.28 1.48
C ASN A 110 -6.22 19.83 1.96
N LEU A 111 -5.62 19.64 3.14
CA LEU A 111 -5.54 18.32 3.80
C LEU A 111 -6.52 18.20 4.98
N LYS A 112 -7.61 18.99 5.00
CA LYS A 112 -8.58 18.94 6.10
C LYS A 112 -9.21 17.56 6.23
N ASP A 113 -9.56 16.94 5.09
CA ASP A 113 -10.22 15.63 5.03
C ASP A 113 -9.21 14.47 4.88
N PHE A 114 -7.93 14.77 4.76
CA PHE A 114 -6.84 13.78 4.77
C PHE A 114 -6.56 13.34 6.20
N ASN A 115 -7.50 12.58 6.78
CA ASN A 115 -7.45 12.15 8.17
C ASN A 115 -7.19 10.66 8.28
N CYS A 116 -6.40 10.29 9.29
CA CYS A 116 -6.05 8.92 9.60
C CYS A 116 -7.28 8.11 10.04
N GLN A 117 -7.62 7.08 9.28
CA GLN A 117 -8.53 6.03 9.68
C GLN A 117 -7.75 4.74 9.91
N MET A 118 -8.19 3.90 10.85
CA MET A 118 -7.45 2.70 11.24
C MET A 118 -8.42 1.56 11.54
N ILE A 119 -8.24 0.45 10.82
CA ILE A 119 -8.96 -0.81 11.05
C ILE A 119 -7.96 -1.86 11.50
N GLU A 120 -8.24 -2.54 12.60
CA GLU A 120 -7.40 -3.62 13.10
C GLU A 120 -7.53 -4.88 12.22
N ILE A 121 -6.39 -5.51 11.95
CA ILE A 121 -6.28 -6.74 11.19
C ILE A 121 -6.05 -7.87 12.17
N THR A 122 -7.04 -8.76 12.31
CA THR A 122 -7.09 -9.76 13.38
C THR A 122 -6.82 -11.20 12.92
N SER A 123 -6.51 -11.40 11.65
CA SER A 123 -6.20 -12.74 11.13
C SER A 123 -5.14 -12.70 10.03
N LEU A 124 -4.40 -13.81 9.88
CA LEU A 124 -3.40 -13.95 8.82
C LEU A 124 -4.03 -13.86 7.42
N GLN A 125 -5.22 -14.42 7.24
CA GLN A 125 -5.93 -14.34 5.97
C GLN A 125 -6.32 -12.89 5.64
N SER A 126 -6.82 -12.14 6.62
CA SER A 126 -7.10 -10.70 6.45
C SER A 126 -5.82 -9.94 6.13
N LEU A 127 -4.71 -10.21 6.83
CA LEU A 127 -3.44 -9.54 6.58
C LEU A 127 -2.92 -9.78 5.15
N ARG A 128 -2.99 -11.02 4.65
CA ARG A 128 -2.66 -11.34 3.26
C ARG A 128 -3.56 -10.60 2.26
N ASN A 129 -4.86 -10.60 2.51
CA ASN A 129 -5.82 -9.93 1.63
C ASN A 129 -5.63 -8.41 1.62
N GLU A 130 -5.39 -7.79 2.79
CA GLU A 130 -5.17 -6.35 2.92
C GLU A 130 -3.87 -5.92 2.23
N ILE A 131 -2.77 -6.68 2.39
CA ILE A 131 -1.51 -6.43 1.68
C ILE A 131 -1.73 -6.52 0.16
N ALA A 132 -2.43 -7.56 -0.31
CA ALA A 132 -2.73 -7.72 -1.72
C ALA A 132 -3.63 -6.59 -2.24
N TYR A 133 -4.64 -6.18 -1.48
CA TYR A 133 -5.52 -5.06 -1.79
C TYR A 133 -4.73 -3.75 -1.97
N VAL A 134 -3.89 -3.40 -1.01
CA VAL A 134 -3.07 -2.17 -1.06
C VAL A 134 -2.13 -2.19 -2.26
N ASN A 135 -1.45 -3.32 -2.50
CA ASN A 135 -0.51 -3.43 -3.61
C ASN A 135 -1.21 -3.43 -4.98
N ARG A 136 -2.45 -3.94 -5.03
CA ARG A 136 -3.27 -3.97 -6.25
C ARG A 136 -3.76 -2.57 -6.65
N ASN A 137 -4.20 -1.75 -5.71
CA ASN A 137 -4.81 -0.45 -5.99
C ASN A 137 -3.95 0.43 -6.88
N GLY A 138 -2.63 0.44 -6.67
CA GLY A 138 -1.71 1.25 -7.45
C GLY A 138 -1.73 0.92 -8.95
N PHE A 139 -1.57 -0.34 -9.32
CA PHE A 139 -1.44 -0.69 -10.74
C PHE A 139 -2.79 -0.82 -11.47
N VAL A 140 -3.86 -1.15 -10.76
CA VAL A 140 -5.20 -1.23 -11.38
C VAL A 140 -5.75 0.16 -11.71
N ALA A 141 -5.42 1.17 -10.93
CA ALA A 141 -5.83 2.56 -11.20
C ALA A 141 -5.20 3.14 -12.49
N ILE A 142 -4.13 2.52 -13.00
CA ILE A 142 -3.43 2.95 -14.22
C ILE A 142 -3.27 1.74 -15.15
N SER A 143 -4.08 1.66 -16.20
CA SER A 143 -4.15 0.51 -17.13
C SER A 143 -2.82 0.12 -17.79
N SER A 144 -1.85 1.03 -17.87
CA SER A 144 -0.50 0.76 -18.38
C SER A 144 0.45 0.17 -17.33
N CYS A 145 0.04 0.08 -16.06
CA CYS A 145 0.87 -0.44 -14.99
C CYS A 145 0.68 -1.95 -14.79
N THR A 146 1.75 -2.59 -14.36
CA THR A 146 1.79 -3.98 -13.89
C THR A 146 2.01 -3.99 -12.37
N PRO A 147 1.88 -5.12 -11.68
CA PRO A 147 2.24 -5.22 -10.27
C PRO A 147 3.64 -4.74 -9.91
N PHE A 148 4.57 -4.77 -10.88
CA PHE A 148 5.97 -4.36 -10.70
C PHE A 148 6.28 -2.93 -11.16
N SER A 149 5.35 -2.23 -11.81
CA SER A 149 5.64 -0.95 -12.47
C SER A 149 4.97 0.26 -11.85
N TYR A 150 4.03 0.08 -10.89
CA TYR A 150 3.46 1.21 -10.19
C TYR A 150 4.49 1.79 -9.21
N PRO A 151 4.97 3.03 -9.39
CA PRO A 151 6.15 3.51 -8.67
C PRO A 151 5.84 4.13 -7.29
N TRP A 152 4.57 4.41 -7.00
CA TRP A 152 4.17 5.22 -5.84
C TRP A 152 3.68 4.38 -4.68
N GLY A 153 4.52 3.47 -4.21
CA GLY A 153 4.23 2.58 -3.09
C GLY A 153 5.25 1.46 -2.96
N ALA A 154 4.96 0.51 -2.07
CA ALA A 154 5.82 -0.63 -1.81
C ALA A 154 5.48 -1.85 -2.69
N GLY A 155 4.32 -1.86 -3.37
CA GLY A 155 3.82 -3.01 -4.11
C GLY A 155 4.80 -3.53 -5.17
N ALA A 156 5.47 -2.62 -5.90
CA ALA A 156 6.47 -2.97 -6.91
C ALA A 156 7.72 -3.69 -6.35
N CYS A 157 7.91 -3.68 -5.04
CA CYS A 157 9.03 -4.37 -4.39
C CYS A 157 8.74 -5.86 -4.13
N PHE A 158 7.47 -6.28 -4.11
CA PHE A 158 7.09 -7.64 -3.72
C PHE A 158 7.45 -8.67 -4.78
N PHE A 159 8.22 -9.68 -4.38
CA PHE A 159 8.69 -10.77 -5.24
C PHE A 159 9.34 -10.28 -6.55
N ASN A 160 9.90 -9.08 -6.52
CA ASN A 160 10.55 -8.47 -7.67
C ASN A 160 12.01 -8.93 -7.76
N PRO A 161 12.39 -9.78 -8.74
CA PRO A 161 13.75 -10.29 -8.86
C PRO A 161 14.74 -9.23 -9.35
N PHE A 162 14.24 -8.10 -9.85
CA PHE A 162 15.09 -7.02 -10.38
C PHE A 162 15.43 -5.95 -9.36
N LEU A 163 14.84 -6.02 -8.16
CA LEU A 163 15.04 -4.99 -7.14
C LEU A 163 16.51 -4.87 -6.71
N GLU A 164 17.21 -6.00 -6.56
CA GLU A 164 18.63 -6.03 -6.18
C GLU A 164 19.56 -5.50 -7.26
N ARG A 165 19.10 -5.45 -8.51
CA ARG A 165 19.87 -4.91 -9.65
C ARG A 165 19.63 -3.43 -9.87
N LEU A 166 18.71 -2.83 -9.11
CA LEU A 166 18.40 -1.42 -9.24
C LEU A 166 19.61 -0.59 -8.74
N PRO A 167 20.20 0.29 -9.57
CA PRO A 167 21.31 1.12 -9.14
C PRO A 167 20.81 2.05 -8.04
N SER A 168 21.32 1.85 -6.84
CA SER A 168 20.93 2.63 -5.66
C SER A 168 22.16 3.01 -4.85
N VAL A 169 22.06 4.13 -4.15
CA VAL A 169 23.10 4.64 -3.25
C VAL A 169 22.53 4.78 -1.85
N ARG A 170 23.39 4.64 -0.83
CA ARG A 170 22.97 4.93 0.54
C ARG A 170 22.68 6.42 0.67
N PHE A 171 21.64 6.76 1.42
CA PHE A 171 21.29 8.16 1.68
C PHE A 171 22.47 8.95 2.28
N ASP A 172 23.25 8.31 3.17
CA ASP A 172 24.38 8.95 3.84
C ASP A 172 25.59 9.19 2.93
N ASP A 173 25.69 8.48 1.81
CA ASP A 173 26.77 8.65 0.82
C ASP A 173 26.49 9.84 -0.14
N LEU A 174 25.27 10.39 -0.10
CA LEU A 174 24.90 11.57 -0.88
C LEU A 174 25.50 12.85 -0.28
N THR A 175 25.68 13.86 -1.12
CA THR A 175 26.08 15.20 -0.66
C THR A 175 25.04 15.80 0.29
N ILE A 176 25.47 16.69 1.19
CA ILE A 176 24.54 17.41 2.11
C ILE A 176 23.42 18.12 1.34
N ARG A 177 23.73 18.67 0.16
CA ARG A 177 22.75 19.35 -0.69
C ARG A 177 21.69 18.38 -1.20
N GLU A 178 22.10 17.20 -1.67
CA GLU A 178 21.17 16.16 -2.16
C GLU A 178 20.34 15.61 -1.02
N ARG A 179 20.95 15.29 0.14
CA ARG A 179 20.23 14.82 1.33
C ARG A 179 19.13 15.79 1.76
N ARG A 180 19.43 17.11 1.80
CA ARG A 180 18.44 18.15 2.14
C ARG A 180 17.34 18.24 1.09
N ARG A 181 17.67 18.10 -0.19
CA ARG A 181 16.69 18.11 -1.29
C ARG A 181 15.75 16.92 -1.18
N ILE A 182 16.29 15.70 -1.02
CA ILE A 182 15.53 14.45 -0.94
C ILE A 182 14.69 14.39 0.33
N SER A 183 15.26 14.74 1.48
CA SER A 183 14.53 14.71 2.75
C SER A 183 13.53 15.85 2.93
N HIS A 184 13.56 16.84 2.04
CA HIS A 184 12.80 18.10 2.20
C HIS A 184 13.00 18.73 3.58
N SER A 185 14.22 18.67 4.11
CA SER A 185 14.56 19.13 5.45
C SER A 185 15.88 19.88 5.46
N SER A 186 15.95 20.94 6.26
CA SER A 186 17.21 21.63 6.58
C SER A 186 18.05 20.86 7.62
N SER A 187 17.37 20.21 8.58
CA SER A 187 18.01 19.28 9.53
C SER A 187 18.09 17.88 8.93
N LEU A 188 19.23 17.25 9.12
CA LEU A 188 19.51 15.86 8.74
C LEU A 188 19.66 14.96 9.98
N ASP A 189 19.15 15.41 11.12
CA ASP A 189 19.18 14.69 12.39
C ASP A 189 18.06 13.63 12.44
N PHE A 190 18.30 12.50 11.76
CA PHE A 190 17.46 11.30 11.78
C PHE A 190 18.28 10.08 11.39
N ALA A 191 17.84 8.90 11.79
CA ALA A 191 18.51 7.63 11.53
C ALA A 191 18.39 7.23 10.05
N SER A 192 19.30 7.73 9.20
CA SER A 192 19.26 7.57 7.75
C SER A 192 20.10 6.40 7.21
N ASN A 193 20.84 5.71 8.06
CA ASN A 193 21.85 4.71 7.69
C ASN A 193 21.29 3.49 6.91
N SER A 194 20.00 3.20 7.04
CA SER A 194 19.33 2.13 6.30
C SER A 194 18.68 2.58 4.99
N LEU A 195 18.54 3.91 4.79
CA LEU A 195 17.82 4.42 3.64
C LEU A 195 18.65 4.30 2.35
N MET A 196 18.03 3.72 1.32
CA MET A 196 18.59 3.61 -0.03
C MET A 196 17.83 4.54 -0.97
N VAL A 197 18.55 5.14 -1.91
CA VAL A 197 18.00 6.13 -2.87
C VAL A 197 18.29 5.69 -4.30
N HIS A 198 17.27 5.76 -5.15
CA HIS A 198 17.38 5.59 -6.59
C HIS A 198 16.68 6.76 -7.28
N ASP A 199 17.35 7.42 -8.22
CA ASP A 199 16.83 8.57 -8.97
C ASP A 199 16.14 9.65 -8.11
N GLY A 200 16.70 9.91 -6.91
CA GLY A 200 16.19 10.92 -5.98
C GLY A 200 14.96 10.46 -5.17
N VAL A 201 14.60 9.19 -5.25
CA VAL A 201 13.51 8.58 -4.46
C VAL A 201 14.08 7.62 -3.42
N ILE A 202 13.65 7.76 -2.17
CA ILE A 202 13.94 6.80 -1.12
C ILE A 202 13.17 5.51 -1.42
N LEU A 203 13.90 4.41 -1.56
CA LEU A 203 13.32 3.11 -1.93
C LEU A 203 12.48 2.53 -0.79
N PRO A 204 11.23 2.10 -1.04
CA PRO A 204 10.40 1.43 -0.04
C PRO A 204 11.05 0.20 0.56
N SER A 205 11.84 -0.55 -0.21
CA SER A 205 12.58 -1.72 0.26
C SER A 205 13.58 -1.43 1.38
N SER A 206 13.97 -0.16 1.57
CA SER A 206 14.92 0.25 2.60
C SER A 206 14.27 0.61 3.94
N PHE A 207 12.95 0.83 3.98
CA PHE A 207 12.24 1.19 5.21
C PHE A 207 10.95 0.38 5.45
N CYS A 208 10.45 -0.34 4.44
CA CYS A 208 9.34 -1.26 4.59
C CYS A 208 9.84 -2.68 4.89
N ARG A 209 9.08 -3.44 5.66
CA ARG A 209 9.34 -4.84 6.03
C ARG A 209 8.93 -5.80 4.91
N ILE A 210 9.45 -5.58 3.69
CA ILE A 210 9.04 -6.32 2.49
C ILE A 210 9.26 -7.83 2.65
N LYS A 211 10.42 -8.24 3.15
CA LYS A 211 10.74 -9.68 3.31
C LYS A 211 9.83 -10.37 4.33
N GLU A 212 9.47 -9.68 5.41
CA GLU A 212 8.50 -10.19 6.39
C GLU A 212 7.11 -10.30 5.76
N ALA A 213 6.71 -9.31 4.94
CA ALA A 213 5.44 -9.33 4.23
C ALA A 213 5.39 -10.44 3.15
N GLU A 214 6.47 -10.65 2.39
CA GLU A 214 6.58 -11.74 1.42
C GLU A 214 6.47 -13.12 2.09
N ALA A 215 7.07 -13.27 3.28
CA ALA A 215 7.06 -14.52 4.03
C ALA A 215 5.65 -14.94 4.49
N LEU A 216 4.66 -14.04 4.49
CA LEU A 216 3.25 -14.37 4.74
C LEU A 216 2.66 -15.26 3.64
N PHE A 217 3.20 -15.18 2.43
CA PHE A 217 2.76 -15.96 1.28
C PHE A 217 3.66 -17.20 1.12
N ARG A 218 3.11 -18.29 0.60
CA ARG A 218 3.87 -19.54 0.37
C ARG A 218 5.02 -19.33 -0.63
N ASN A 219 4.76 -18.53 -1.64
CA ASN A 219 5.69 -18.16 -2.72
C ASN A 219 5.10 -17.01 -3.56
N ALA A 220 5.82 -16.55 -4.57
CA ALA A 220 5.37 -15.53 -5.51
C ALA A 220 4.04 -15.88 -6.19
N HIS A 221 3.87 -17.13 -6.64
CA HIS A 221 2.63 -17.58 -7.28
C HIS A 221 1.41 -17.41 -6.34
N HIS A 222 1.55 -17.80 -5.07
CA HIS A 222 0.49 -17.61 -4.07
C HIS A 222 0.17 -16.12 -3.86
N TYR A 223 1.17 -15.24 -3.83
CA TYR A 223 0.98 -13.79 -3.76
C TYR A 223 0.23 -13.25 -4.98
N PHE A 224 0.65 -13.64 -6.20
CA PHE A 224 -0.02 -13.22 -7.44
C PHE A 224 -1.44 -13.76 -7.57
N GLN A 225 -1.71 -14.97 -7.05
CA GLN A 225 -3.08 -15.46 -6.93
C GLN A 225 -3.94 -14.57 -6.03
N HIS A 226 -3.36 -14.01 -4.94
CA HIS A 226 -4.06 -13.03 -4.11
C HIS A 226 -4.31 -11.73 -4.86
N LEU A 227 -3.34 -11.19 -5.59
CA LEU A 227 -3.52 -9.97 -6.41
C LEU A 227 -4.61 -10.14 -7.48
N SER A 228 -4.76 -11.34 -8.02
CA SER A 228 -5.73 -11.69 -9.08
C SER A 228 -7.03 -12.26 -8.53
N ARG A 229 -7.23 -12.24 -7.21
CA ARG A 229 -8.44 -12.76 -6.59
C ARG A 229 -9.68 -11.98 -7.02
N ARG A 230 -10.79 -12.73 -7.00
CA ARG A 230 -12.11 -12.29 -7.42
C ARG A 230 -12.52 -10.97 -6.75
N PHE A 231 -13.23 -10.19 -7.50
CA PHE A 231 -13.91 -8.95 -7.11
C PHE A 231 -14.58 -9.01 -5.72
N GLU A 232 -15.20 -10.15 -5.36
CA GLU A 232 -15.90 -10.29 -4.07
C GLU A 232 -14.99 -10.09 -2.85
N ALA A 233 -13.76 -10.61 -2.88
CA ALA A 233 -12.83 -10.45 -1.76
C ALA A 233 -12.37 -9.00 -1.56
N TYR A 234 -12.19 -8.27 -2.66
CA TYR A 234 -11.80 -6.85 -2.60
C TYR A 234 -12.99 -5.93 -2.35
N SER A 235 -14.17 -6.31 -2.81
CA SER A 235 -15.44 -5.62 -2.57
C SER A 235 -15.76 -5.56 -1.07
N GLU A 236 -15.48 -6.63 -0.32
CA GLU A 236 -15.65 -6.63 1.13
C GLU A 236 -14.70 -5.65 1.82
N ILE A 237 -13.42 -5.65 1.42
CA ILE A 237 -12.43 -4.71 1.98
C ILE A 237 -12.81 -3.27 1.62
N ALA A 238 -13.08 -2.98 0.36
CA ALA A 238 -13.46 -1.65 -0.09
C ALA A 238 -14.74 -1.15 0.58
N SER A 239 -15.73 -2.02 0.78
CA SER A 239 -16.95 -1.68 1.51
C SER A 239 -16.66 -1.25 2.95
N ARG A 240 -15.74 -1.95 3.66
CA ARG A 240 -15.32 -1.55 5.02
C ARG A 240 -14.57 -0.21 5.05
N LEU A 241 -13.89 0.11 3.94
CA LEU A 241 -13.13 1.34 3.79
C LEU A 241 -13.97 2.48 3.19
N HIS A 242 -15.25 2.20 2.84
CA HIS A 242 -16.12 3.13 2.10
C HIS A 242 -15.54 3.56 0.75
N GLU A 243 -14.86 2.66 0.06
CA GLU A 243 -14.19 2.93 -1.20
C GLU A 243 -14.83 2.21 -2.39
N LYS A 244 -14.56 2.72 -3.60
CA LYS A 244 -14.90 2.04 -4.85
C LYS A 244 -13.82 1.02 -5.19
N VAL A 245 -14.22 -0.18 -5.55
CA VAL A 245 -13.29 -1.19 -6.07
C VAL A 245 -12.95 -0.83 -7.51
N PHE A 246 -11.67 -0.64 -7.80
CA PHE A 246 -11.18 -0.61 -9.17
C PHE A 246 -11.07 -2.05 -9.67
N ILE A 247 -11.68 -2.33 -10.82
CA ILE A 247 -11.65 -3.64 -11.49
C ILE A 247 -11.09 -3.47 -12.89
N THR A 248 -10.36 -4.47 -13.36
CA THR A 248 -9.93 -4.53 -14.76
C THR A 248 -11.08 -5.01 -15.65
N ASP A 249 -10.98 -4.76 -16.97
CA ASP A 249 -11.97 -5.24 -17.93
C ASP A 249 -12.07 -6.78 -17.91
N GLU A 250 -10.96 -7.50 -17.71
CA GLU A 250 -10.94 -8.95 -17.58
C GLU A 250 -11.65 -9.42 -16.30
N GLU A 251 -11.47 -8.72 -15.18
CA GLU A 251 -12.16 -9.03 -13.93
C GLU A 251 -13.65 -8.76 -14.05
N MET A 252 -14.04 -7.63 -14.67
CA MET A 252 -15.43 -7.32 -14.95
C MET A 252 -16.07 -8.40 -15.83
N TYR A 253 -15.39 -8.77 -16.92
CA TYR A 253 -15.85 -9.83 -17.81
C TYR A 253 -16.02 -11.17 -17.09
N SER A 254 -15.03 -11.55 -16.26
CA SER A 254 -15.07 -12.77 -15.44
C SER A 254 -16.22 -12.76 -14.45
N ALA A 255 -16.48 -11.62 -13.80
CA ALA A 255 -17.62 -11.46 -12.88
C ALA A 255 -18.96 -11.61 -13.62
N VAL A 256 -19.09 -10.98 -14.80
CA VAL A 256 -20.30 -11.13 -15.65
C VAL A 256 -20.49 -12.59 -16.07
N CYS A 257 -19.43 -13.29 -16.48
CA CYS A 257 -19.50 -14.72 -16.82
C CYS A 257 -19.95 -15.56 -15.62
N ALA A 258 -19.44 -15.29 -14.41
CA ALA A 258 -19.83 -16.00 -13.20
C ALA A 258 -21.33 -15.78 -12.86
N ILE A 259 -21.83 -14.54 -13.03
CA ILE A 259 -23.26 -14.22 -12.86
C ILE A 259 -24.09 -14.99 -13.90
N CYS A 260 -23.66 -14.99 -15.15
CA CYS A 260 -24.34 -15.72 -16.22
C CYS A 260 -24.41 -17.22 -15.93
N GLN A 261 -23.32 -17.82 -15.45
CA GLN A 261 -23.31 -19.23 -15.04
C GLN A 261 -24.21 -19.51 -13.86
N LYS A 262 -24.17 -18.67 -12.81
CA LYS A 262 -24.92 -18.85 -11.58
C LYS A 262 -26.42 -18.62 -11.77
N SER A 263 -26.80 -17.57 -12.51
CA SER A 263 -28.19 -17.13 -12.62
C SER A 263 -28.92 -17.74 -13.82
N TYR A 264 -28.19 -18.08 -14.90
CA TYR A 264 -28.78 -18.51 -16.16
C TYR A 264 -28.21 -19.82 -16.69
N ASN A 265 -27.24 -20.43 -15.98
CA ASN A 265 -26.55 -21.65 -16.37
C ASN A 265 -25.89 -21.58 -17.77
N VAL A 266 -25.42 -20.38 -18.16
CA VAL A 266 -24.69 -20.16 -19.43
C VAL A 266 -23.27 -19.69 -19.13
N LYS A 267 -22.30 -20.22 -19.89
CA LYS A 267 -20.88 -19.95 -19.64
C LYS A 267 -20.43 -18.55 -20.08
N HIS A 268 -21.15 -17.93 -20.99
CA HIS A 268 -20.76 -16.68 -21.64
C HIS A 268 -21.94 -15.73 -21.77
N PRO A 269 -21.79 -14.40 -21.56
CA PRO A 269 -22.86 -13.42 -21.75
C PRO A 269 -23.50 -13.47 -23.14
N GLY A 270 -22.68 -13.70 -24.20
CA GLY A 270 -23.15 -13.84 -25.57
C GLY A 270 -24.17 -14.97 -25.78
N HIS A 271 -24.13 -16.02 -24.96
CA HIS A 271 -25.10 -17.12 -25.04
C HIS A 271 -26.49 -16.75 -24.52
N LEU A 272 -26.60 -15.68 -23.71
CA LEU A 272 -27.92 -15.18 -23.25
C LEU A 272 -28.71 -14.55 -24.43
N LEU A 273 -28.01 -13.86 -25.33
CA LEU A 273 -28.62 -13.26 -26.52
C LEU A 273 -29.15 -14.32 -27.48
N ILE A 274 -28.48 -15.45 -27.61
CA ILE A 274 -28.88 -16.56 -28.47
C ILE A 274 -30.12 -17.27 -27.89
N ASN A 275 -30.20 -17.36 -26.55
CA ASN A 275 -31.31 -18.07 -25.89
C ASN A 275 -32.55 -17.19 -25.60
N LYS A 276 -32.67 -16.00 -26.19
CA LYS A 276 -33.81 -15.05 -26.02
C LYS A 276 -34.11 -14.70 -24.55
N HIS A 277 -33.16 -14.74 -23.66
CA HIS A 277 -33.33 -14.22 -22.32
C HIS A 277 -33.23 -12.68 -22.35
N HIS A 278 -34.33 -11.99 -22.11
CA HIS A 278 -34.32 -10.53 -22.02
C HIS A 278 -33.58 -10.10 -20.73
N PHE A 279 -32.50 -9.36 -20.89
CA PHE A 279 -31.93 -8.59 -19.81
C PHE A 279 -32.83 -7.38 -19.54
N TYR A 280 -33.39 -7.30 -18.35
CA TYR A 280 -33.76 -6.03 -17.75
C TYR A 280 -32.59 -5.65 -16.82
N LEU A 281 -31.76 -4.72 -17.25
CA LEU A 281 -30.83 -4.00 -16.40
C LEU A 281 -31.58 -2.90 -15.67
#